data_56130570a278ce5f7d4a726bbfa4adcd
#
_entry.id   56130570a278ce5f7d4a726bbfa4adcd
#
_cell.length_a   1.000
_cell.length_b   1.000
_cell.length_c   1.000
_cell.angle_alpha   90.00
_cell.angle_beta   90.00
_cell.angle_gamma   90.00
#
_symmetry.space_group_name_H-M   'P 1'
#
loop_
_entity.id
_entity.type
_entity.pdbx_description
1 polymer ?
#
loop_
_entity_poly.entity_id
_entity_poly.type
_entity_poly.pdbx_seq_one_letter_code
_entity_poly.pdbx_strand_id
1 'polypeptide(L)'
;MSYLQEVDLGGTFPPFVSFEEHFGMVPNLFRAQTLLPRVLEGEAELMGAVLFKDSILSRIQKESILLAVGVEYQSNYCVALHYQVLRSLGVPVSQLDQIVINNRKAALSTSDAALLDFAIKLAMRAPWLSREDIELLRDRGFNDESILEAILVTSLASFLSTLSTGLSPLPDFEPRVIPTSNHTSPPKAAYVGGTGGPYLRAVERSPESFPPFAIFLERFGFIPNLSRAQTLRPDVLEAEMELFGDVLGPKDVLSHLQKECILLVAAATNLNTYCVADHCEMLHIMGLSREEADQIALDHHEADLPKETKALLDFALKLAGRRFRIGSEDIDELIGHGFTEEHILETVAVTALNNFLNTLQMGLGTTPDVKPRHVYTLKDALPALAEEYPAEGTQIDPDASLVAKVQAGDLEAFEELVIRHSRRVHRTLVGIVGNVQEAQDAFQETFLKAFRYIGSFEGRSTFSRWLLSIATNTALQSLRERKPLESFDEEDHGEEFHPRLVRAWGDNPEQLYSEAERRELVERAVMRLPSKYRVVLVLRDIDQVSTGEAAAALNLEITTVKSRLLRARLMLREALAPHFATSAKRMGL
;
A
#
# COMPACT_ATOMS: atom_id res chain seq x y z
N MET A 1 -22.62 -11.30 -9.02
CA MET A 1 -23.30 -10.23 -9.77
C MET A 1 -22.37 -9.03 -9.70
N SER A 2 -22.32 -8.20 -10.75
CA SER A 2 -21.66 -6.90 -10.63
C SER A 2 -22.33 -6.12 -9.49
N TYR A 3 -21.56 -5.29 -8.79
CA TYR A 3 -22.13 -4.46 -7.71
C TYR A 3 -23.02 -3.34 -8.25
N LEU A 4 -22.79 -2.90 -9.49
CA LEU A 4 -23.47 -1.77 -10.10
C LEU A 4 -24.33 -2.23 -11.29
N GLN A 5 -25.39 -1.46 -11.60
CA GLN A 5 -26.26 -1.70 -12.76
C GLN A 5 -25.55 -1.35 -14.05
N GLU A 6 -25.83 -2.12 -15.09
CA GLU A 6 -25.33 -1.87 -16.43
C GLU A 6 -26.38 -1.09 -17.23
N VAL A 7 -25.92 -0.08 -18.00
CA VAL A 7 -26.73 0.66 -18.95
C VAL A 7 -26.39 0.19 -20.36
N ASP A 8 -27.41 -0.06 -21.19
CA ASP A 8 -27.19 -0.44 -22.58
C ASP A 8 -26.78 0.79 -23.41
N LEU A 9 -25.50 0.83 -23.80
CA LEU A 9 -24.93 1.90 -24.66
C LEU A 9 -25.03 1.56 -26.15
N GLY A 10 -25.57 0.38 -26.50
CA GLY A 10 -25.68 -0.12 -27.85
C GLY A 10 -24.36 -0.65 -28.45
N GLY A 11 -24.47 -1.55 -29.43
CA GLY A 11 -23.33 -2.24 -30.03
C GLY A 11 -22.41 -1.37 -30.92
N THR A 12 -22.78 -0.11 -31.16
CA THR A 12 -21.98 0.86 -31.93
C THR A 12 -21.20 1.83 -31.04
N PHE A 13 -21.25 1.68 -29.75
CA PHE A 13 -20.47 2.50 -28.81
C PHE A 13 -18.96 2.27 -29.05
N PRO A 14 -18.18 3.32 -29.41
CA PRO A 14 -16.82 3.15 -29.93
C PRO A 14 -15.89 2.32 -29.03
N PRO A 15 -15.88 2.48 -27.68
CA PRO A 15 -15.10 1.61 -26.81
C PRO A 15 -15.45 0.13 -26.96
N PHE A 16 -16.74 -0.22 -27.08
CA PHE A 16 -17.17 -1.59 -27.21
C PHE A 16 -16.72 -2.21 -28.54
N VAL A 17 -16.76 -1.44 -29.61
CA VAL A 17 -16.23 -1.87 -30.94
C VAL A 17 -14.73 -2.16 -30.80
N SER A 18 -13.97 -1.26 -30.18
CA SER A 18 -12.53 -1.45 -29.96
C SER A 18 -12.24 -2.69 -29.11
N PHE A 19 -12.98 -2.90 -28.03
CA PHE A 19 -12.77 -4.08 -27.18
C PHE A 19 -13.15 -5.39 -27.90
N GLU A 20 -14.20 -5.40 -28.70
CA GLU A 20 -14.57 -6.55 -29.54
C GLU A 20 -13.47 -6.92 -30.54
N GLU A 21 -12.86 -5.92 -31.19
CA GLU A 21 -11.74 -6.11 -32.13
C GLU A 21 -10.51 -6.74 -31.44
N HIS A 22 -10.19 -6.34 -30.22
CA HIS A 22 -8.94 -6.73 -29.54
C HIS A 22 -9.07 -7.94 -28.60
N PHE A 23 -10.25 -8.18 -28.03
CA PHE A 23 -10.53 -9.29 -27.11
C PHE A 23 -11.46 -10.34 -27.71
N GLY A 24 -12.11 -10.05 -28.87
CA GLY A 24 -13.15 -10.90 -29.44
C GLY A 24 -14.49 -10.80 -28.73
N MET A 25 -14.62 -9.91 -27.77
CA MET A 25 -15.82 -9.65 -26.95
C MET A 25 -15.66 -8.32 -26.21
N VAL A 26 -16.75 -7.79 -25.66
CA VAL A 26 -16.69 -6.69 -24.68
C VAL A 26 -16.58 -7.30 -23.27
N PRO A 27 -15.43 -7.18 -22.59
CA PRO A 27 -15.25 -7.74 -21.25
C PRO A 27 -16.22 -7.13 -20.22
N ASN A 28 -16.72 -7.94 -19.30
CA ASN A 28 -17.69 -7.52 -18.28
C ASN A 28 -17.19 -6.38 -17.39
N LEU A 29 -15.88 -6.25 -17.19
CA LEU A 29 -15.29 -5.11 -16.49
C LEU A 29 -15.71 -3.76 -17.09
N PHE A 30 -15.75 -3.67 -18.42
CA PHE A 30 -16.13 -2.43 -19.12
C PHE A 30 -17.66 -2.28 -19.19
N ARG A 31 -18.42 -3.38 -19.23
CA ARG A 31 -19.88 -3.33 -19.10
C ARG A 31 -20.32 -2.79 -17.74
N ALA A 32 -19.60 -3.13 -16.68
CA ALA A 32 -19.88 -2.65 -15.33
C ALA A 32 -19.63 -1.13 -15.13
N GLN A 33 -19.09 -0.44 -16.13
CA GLN A 33 -18.76 0.98 -16.09
C GLN A 33 -19.69 1.86 -16.96
N THR A 34 -20.73 1.27 -17.52
CA THR A 34 -21.64 1.94 -18.48
C THR A 34 -22.43 3.13 -17.91
N LEU A 35 -22.45 3.31 -16.59
CA LEU A 35 -22.99 4.51 -15.94
C LEU A 35 -22.14 5.77 -16.22
N LEU A 36 -20.84 5.60 -16.54
CA LEU A 36 -19.91 6.71 -16.86
C LEU A 36 -19.27 6.50 -18.23
N PRO A 37 -20.03 6.64 -19.35
CA PRO A 37 -19.55 6.31 -20.68
C PRO A 37 -18.30 7.10 -21.13
N ARG A 38 -18.12 8.33 -20.64
CA ARG A 38 -16.93 9.13 -20.94
C ARG A 38 -15.67 8.54 -20.33
N VAL A 39 -15.76 8.04 -19.10
CA VAL A 39 -14.62 7.36 -18.46
C VAL A 39 -14.22 6.14 -19.28
N LEU A 40 -15.19 5.38 -19.81
CA LEU A 40 -14.93 4.27 -20.74
C LEU A 40 -14.27 4.71 -22.05
N GLU A 41 -14.62 5.89 -22.58
CA GLU A 41 -13.98 6.45 -23.78
C GLU A 41 -12.49 6.72 -23.49
N GLY A 42 -12.17 7.43 -22.40
CA GLY A 42 -10.79 7.69 -21.99
C GLY A 42 -10.00 6.40 -21.68
N GLU A 43 -10.65 5.40 -21.04
CA GLU A 43 -10.02 4.10 -20.80
C GLU A 43 -9.68 3.36 -22.09
N ALA A 44 -10.59 3.34 -23.05
CA ALA A 44 -10.38 2.69 -24.33
C ALA A 44 -9.23 3.34 -25.11
N GLU A 45 -9.11 4.67 -25.07
CA GLU A 45 -8.01 5.42 -25.67
C GLU A 45 -6.68 5.10 -24.99
N LEU A 46 -6.63 5.12 -23.67
CA LEU A 46 -5.43 4.75 -22.92
C LEU A 46 -5.01 3.31 -23.20
N MET A 47 -5.96 2.37 -23.21
CA MET A 47 -5.69 0.98 -23.57
C MET A 47 -5.23 0.85 -25.01
N GLY A 48 -5.82 1.61 -25.93
CA GLY A 48 -5.39 1.70 -27.32
C GLY A 48 -3.92 2.07 -27.43
N ALA A 49 -3.52 3.14 -26.76
CA ALA A 49 -2.15 3.65 -26.79
C ALA A 49 -1.14 2.73 -26.09
N VAL A 50 -1.50 2.19 -24.91
CA VAL A 50 -0.57 1.40 -24.08
C VAL A 50 -0.54 -0.07 -24.49
N LEU A 51 -1.71 -0.69 -24.69
CA LEU A 51 -1.83 -2.14 -24.82
C LEU A 51 -1.99 -2.61 -26.25
N PHE A 52 -2.87 -1.97 -27.04
CA PHE A 52 -3.26 -2.50 -28.35
C PHE A 52 -2.32 -2.08 -29.47
N LYS A 53 -1.72 -0.92 -29.37
CA LYS A 53 -0.78 -0.41 -30.37
C LYS A 53 0.47 -1.28 -30.45
N ASP A 54 0.88 -1.64 -31.67
CA ASP A 54 2.18 -2.24 -31.90
C ASP A 54 3.28 -1.27 -31.52
N SER A 55 4.22 -1.73 -30.72
CA SER A 55 5.29 -0.92 -30.14
C SER A 55 6.52 -1.78 -29.84
N ILE A 56 7.42 -1.34 -28.96
CA ILE A 56 8.67 -2.06 -28.70
C ILE A 56 8.43 -3.36 -27.92
N LEU A 57 7.57 -3.33 -26.89
CA LEU A 57 7.17 -4.54 -26.21
C LEU A 57 6.13 -5.30 -27.04
N SER A 58 6.35 -6.59 -27.22
CA SER A 58 5.38 -7.46 -27.89
C SER A 58 4.08 -7.56 -27.08
N ARG A 59 2.96 -7.86 -27.76
CA ARG A 59 1.68 -8.09 -27.11
C ARG A 59 1.77 -9.17 -26.02
N ILE A 60 2.56 -10.23 -26.25
CA ILE A 60 2.78 -11.29 -25.24
C ILE A 60 3.47 -10.74 -24.00
N GLN A 61 4.48 -9.87 -24.14
CA GLN A 61 5.16 -9.27 -22.99
C GLN A 61 4.21 -8.36 -22.20
N LYS A 62 3.43 -7.53 -22.88
CA LYS A 62 2.43 -6.65 -22.24
C LYS A 62 1.38 -7.46 -21.47
N GLU A 63 0.79 -8.46 -22.10
CA GLU A 63 -0.21 -9.33 -21.47
C GLU A 63 0.39 -10.16 -20.31
N SER A 64 1.66 -10.55 -20.42
CA SER A 64 2.36 -11.25 -19.32
C SER A 64 2.57 -10.36 -18.10
N ILE A 65 2.84 -9.05 -18.30
CA ILE A 65 2.87 -8.06 -17.20
C ILE A 65 1.49 -7.95 -16.57
N LEU A 66 0.42 -7.79 -17.36
CA LEU A 66 -0.96 -7.70 -16.87
C LEU A 66 -1.37 -8.94 -16.07
N LEU A 67 -1.03 -10.13 -16.56
CA LEU A 67 -1.26 -11.39 -15.85
C LEU A 67 -0.49 -11.44 -14.52
N ALA A 68 0.82 -11.18 -14.53
CA ALA A 68 1.67 -11.29 -13.35
C ALA A 68 1.27 -10.26 -12.27
N VAL A 69 0.98 -9.02 -12.66
CA VAL A 69 0.50 -7.97 -11.74
C VAL A 69 -0.90 -8.31 -11.22
N GLY A 70 -1.79 -8.84 -12.06
CA GLY A 70 -3.13 -9.31 -11.65
C GLY A 70 -3.06 -10.40 -10.58
N VAL A 71 -2.09 -11.32 -10.67
CA VAL A 71 -1.83 -12.34 -9.63
C VAL A 71 -1.45 -11.67 -8.31
N GLU A 72 -0.57 -10.70 -8.34
CA GLU A 72 -0.12 -9.98 -7.15
C GLU A 72 -1.23 -9.16 -6.47
N TYR A 73 -2.12 -8.58 -7.25
CA TYR A 73 -3.32 -7.88 -6.78
C TYR A 73 -4.43 -8.84 -6.31
N GLN A 74 -4.26 -10.16 -6.48
CA GLN A 74 -5.28 -11.16 -6.22
C GLN A 74 -6.59 -10.89 -7.01
N SER A 75 -6.48 -10.24 -8.17
CA SER A 75 -7.60 -9.97 -9.06
C SER A 75 -7.95 -11.20 -9.89
N ASN A 76 -8.88 -12.03 -9.40
CA ASN A 76 -9.34 -13.21 -10.12
C ASN A 76 -9.84 -12.88 -11.53
N TYR A 77 -10.46 -11.71 -11.70
CA TYR A 77 -10.97 -11.24 -12.98
C TYR A 77 -9.83 -11.00 -13.98
N CYS A 78 -8.86 -10.14 -13.61
CA CYS A 78 -7.71 -9.83 -14.48
C CYS A 78 -6.89 -11.08 -14.81
N VAL A 79 -6.66 -11.95 -13.83
CA VAL A 79 -5.94 -13.21 -14.05
C VAL A 79 -6.65 -14.09 -15.06
N ALA A 80 -7.99 -14.28 -14.95
CA ALA A 80 -8.75 -15.10 -15.87
C ALA A 80 -8.72 -14.53 -17.31
N LEU A 81 -8.91 -13.21 -17.45
CA LEU A 81 -8.92 -12.52 -18.73
C LEU A 81 -7.55 -12.62 -19.43
N HIS A 82 -6.49 -12.15 -18.78
CA HIS A 82 -5.15 -12.09 -19.40
C HIS A 82 -4.53 -13.47 -19.61
N TYR A 83 -4.87 -14.45 -18.77
CA TYR A 83 -4.51 -15.85 -19.01
C TYR A 83 -5.13 -16.36 -20.32
N GLN A 84 -6.41 -16.07 -20.56
CA GLN A 84 -7.10 -16.51 -21.77
C GLN A 84 -6.58 -15.78 -23.00
N VAL A 85 -6.30 -14.47 -22.93
CA VAL A 85 -5.69 -13.71 -24.01
C VAL A 85 -4.32 -14.30 -24.39
N LEU A 86 -3.43 -14.55 -23.41
CA LEU A 86 -2.11 -15.16 -23.65
C LEU A 86 -2.24 -16.54 -24.27
N ARG A 87 -3.21 -17.34 -23.81
CA ARG A 87 -3.50 -18.64 -24.41
C ARG A 87 -3.91 -18.52 -25.87
N SER A 88 -4.75 -17.54 -26.21
CA SER A 88 -5.16 -17.28 -27.61
C SER A 88 -3.99 -16.80 -28.48
N LEU A 89 -3.00 -16.12 -27.89
CA LEU A 89 -1.75 -15.72 -28.53
C LEU A 89 -0.73 -16.87 -28.68
N GLY A 90 -1.10 -18.09 -28.26
CA GLY A 90 -0.28 -19.28 -28.44
C GLY A 90 0.73 -19.56 -27.32
N VAL A 91 0.66 -18.86 -26.19
CA VAL A 91 1.54 -19.15 -25.03
C VAL A 91 1.12 -20.49 -24.40
N PRO A 92 2.08 -21.43 -24.16
CA PRO A 92 1.77 -22.73 -23.61
C PRO A 92 1.12 -22.65 -22.22
N VAL A 93 0.06 -23.45 -22.01
CA VAL A 93 -0.67 -23.53 -20.71
C VAL A 93 0.28 -23.78 -19.54
N SER A 94 1.28 -24.67 -19.70
CA SER A 94 2.27 -24.95 -18.65
C SER A 94 3.09 -23.73 -18.24
N GLN A 95 3.39 -22.83 -19.18
CA GLN A 95 4.10 -21.58 -18.92
C GLN A 95 3.16 -20.57 -18.20
N LEU A 96 1.92 -20.47 -18.63
CA LEU A 96 0.91 -19.62 -18.01
C LEU A 96 0.63 -20.03 -16.56
N ASP A 97 0.45 -21.34 -16.32
CA ASP A 97 0.27 -21.88 -14.97
C ASP A 97 1.48 -21.57 -14.07
N GLN A 98 2.69 -21.61 -14.62
CA GLN A 98 3.89 -21.23 -13.87
C GLN A 98 3.93 -19.73 -13.56
N ILE A 99 3.52 -18.84 -14.48
CA ILE A 99 3.43 -17.39 -14.19
C ILE A 99 2.45 -17.16 -13.04
N VAL A 100 1.30 -17.84 -13.04
CA VAL A 100 0.28 -17.69 -11.98
C VAL A 100 0.75 -18.24 -10.65
N ILE A 101 1.45 -19.40 -10.64
CA ILE A 101 1.85 -20.07 -9.39
C ILE A 101 3.17 -19.48 -8.84
N ASN A 102 4.14 -19.26 -9.71
CA ASN A 102 5.45 -18.72 -9.36
C ASN A 102 6.19 -18.28 -10.64
N ASN A 103 6.11 -17.02 -11.00
CA ASN A 103 6.72 -16.45 -12.21
C ASN A 103 8.22 -16.78 -12.37
N ARG A 104 8.97 -16.91 -11.25
CA ARG A 104 10.41 -17.25 -11.26
C ARG A 104 10.70 -18.66 -11.73
N LYS A 105 9.69 -19.54 -11.72
CA LYS A 105 9.81 -20.92 -12.23
C LYS A 105 9.30 -21.06 -13.67
N ALA A 106 8.67 -20.02 -14.22
CA ALA A 106 8.20 -20.03 -15.58
C ALA A 106 9.37 -20.13 -16.57
N ALA A 107 9.19 -20.92 -17.63
CA ALA A 107 10.18 -21.07 -18.70
C ALA A 107 10.19 -19.81 -19.59
N LEU A 108 10.76 -18.73 -19.07
CA LEU A 108 10.89 -17.42 -19.73
C LEU A 108 12.32 -17.21 -20.20
N SER A 109 12.50 -16.34 -21.19
CA SER A 109 13.82 -15.79 -21.48
C SER A 109 14.35 -14.99 -20.28
N THR A 110 15.67 -14.82 -20.19
CA THR A 110 16.27 -14.01 -19.11
C THR A 110 15.80 -12.55 -19.14
N SER A 111 15.48 -12.03 -20.33
CA SER A 111 14.91 -10.67 -20.50
C SER A 111 13.48 -10.62 -20.02
N ASP A 112 12.62 -11.56 -20.43
CA ASP A 112 11.21 -11.57 -20.01
C ASP A 112 11.07 -11.84 -18.51
N ALA A 113 11.91 -12.68 -17.93
CA ALA A 113 11.94 -12.89 -16.47
C ALA A 113 12.30 -11.60 -15.72
N ALA A 114 13.32 -10.85 -16.19
CA ALA A 114 13.68 -9.57 -15.61
C ALA A 114 12.56 -8.52 -15.76
N LEU A 115 11.88 -8.52 -16.90
CA LEU A 115 10.75 -7.64 -17.17
C LEU A 115 9.59 -7.89 -16.20
N LEU A 116 9.22 -9.16 -15.96
CA LEU A 116 8.16 -9.51 -15.01
C LEU A 116 8.56 -9.23 -13.57
N ASP A 117 9.80 -9.56 -13.15
CA ASP A 117 10.30 -9.25 -11.81
C ASP A 117 10.27 -7.72 -11.54
N PHE A 118 10.65 -6.91 -12.53
CA PHE A 118 10.55 -5.45 -12.48
C PHE A 118 9.10 -4.98 -12.33
N ALA A 119 8.19 -5.45 -13.19
CA ALA A 119 6.78 -5.08 -13.16
C ALA A 119 6.12 -5.44 -11.81
N ILE A 120 6.38 -6.64 -11.29
CA ILE A 120 5.91 -7.07 -9.97
C ILE A 120 6.49 -6.19 -8.86
N LYS A 121 7.79 -5.89 -8.91
CA LYS A 121 8.43 -5.00 -7.93
C LYS A 121 7.82 -3.61 -7.98
N LEU A 122 7.64 -3.04 -9.17
CA LEU A 122 7.00 -1.74 -9.36
C LEU A 122 5.56 -1.75 -8.85
N ALA A 123 4.76 -2.76 -9.20
CA ALA A 123 3.38 -2.85 -8.77
C ALA A 123 3.22 -3.02 -7.25
N MET A 124 4.09 -3.82 -6.59
CA MET A 124 3.90 -4.22 -5.19
C MET A 124 4.82 -3.53 -4.20
N ARG A 125 5.96 -3.04 -4.67
CA ARG A 125 7.04 -2.50 -3.85
C ARG A 125 7.64 -1.24 -4.45
N ALA A 126 6.82 -0.44 -5.11
CA ALA A 126 7.24 0.78 -5.79
C ALA A 126 8.15 1.70 -4.93
N PRO A 127 7.89 1.92 -3.61
CA PRO A 127 8.76 2.72 -2.76
C PRO A 127 10.21 2.23 -2.63
N TRP A 128 10.48 0.96 -2.98
CA TRP A 128 11.81 0.34 -2.97
C TRP A 128 12.41 0.17 -4.37
N LEU A 129 11.76 0.73 -5.39
CA LEU A 129 12.33 0.77 -6.73
C LEU A 129 13.52 1.74 -6.77
N SER A 130 14.59 1.34 -7.42
CA SER A 130 15.83 2.12 -7.49
C SER A 130 16.31 2.26 -8.93
N ARG A 131 17.30 3.13 -9.16
CA ARG A 131 17.98 3.24 -10.45
C ARG A 131 18.63 1.92 -10.87
N GLU A 132 19.08 1.11 -9.93
CA GLU A 132 19.67 -0.20 -10.20
C GLU A 132 18.70 -1.18 -10.87
N ASP A 133 17.41 -1.09 -10.53
CA ASP A 133 16.37 -1.91 -11.19
C ASP A 133 16.20 -1.52 -12.67
N ILE A 134 16.34 -0.25 -12.97
CA ILE A 134 16.31 0.27 -14.35
C ILE A 134 17.58 -0.17 -15.11
N GLU A 135 18.76 -0.04 -14.49
CA GLU A 135 20.01 -0.49 -15.11
C GLU A 135 20.00 -2.00 -15.37
N LEU A 136 19.40 -2.79 -14.46
CA LEU A 136 19.22 -4.23 -14.70
C LEU A 136 18.41 -4.53 -15.98
N LEU A 137 17.36 -3.76 -16.25
CA LEU A 137 16.61 -3.90 -17.51
C LEU A 137 17.46 -3.48 -18.71
N ARG A 138 18.25 -2.40 -18.61
CA ARG A 138 19.19 -1.99 -19.68
C ARG A 138 20.21 -3.07 -19.98
N ASP A 139 20.78 -3.71 -18.95
CA ASP A 139 21.70 -4.85 -19.09
C ASP A 139 21.04 -6.06 -19.75
N ARG A 140 19.72 -6.18 -19.70
CA ARG A 140 18.91 -7.20 -20.37
C ARG A 140 18.46 -6.83 -21.78
N GLY A 141 18.90 -5.66 -22.28
CA GLY A 141 18.67 -5.22 -23.66
C GLY A 141 17.45 -4.29 -23.84
N PHE A 142 16.80 -3.86 -22.76
CA PHE A 142 15.71 -2.88 -22.84
C PHE A 142 16.28 -1.45 -22.94
N ASN A 143 15.76 -0.67 -23.85
CA ASN A 143 16.06 0.76 -23.95
C ASN A 143 15.07 1.60 -23.14
N ASP A 144 15.30 2.90 -23.02
CA ASP A 144 14.46 3.80 -22.21
C ASP A 144 13.00 3.81 -22.67
N GLU A 145 12.73 3.65 -23.96
CA GLU A 145 11.37 3.63 -24.50
C GLU A 145 10.64 2.32 -24.14
N SER A 146 11.31 1.16 -24.23
CA SER A 146 10.74 -0.12 -23.80
C SER A 146 10.56 -0.19 -22.28
N ILE A 147 11.43 0.45 -21.50
CA ILE A 147 11.30 0.55 -20.05
C ILE A 147 10.12 1.45 -19.68
N LEU A 148 9.97 2.60 -20.35
CA LEU A 148 8.78 3.44 -20.19
C LEU A 148 7.50 2.66 -20.50
N GLU A 149 7.49 1.89 -21.57
CA GLU A 149 6.35 1.06 -21.93
C GLU A 149 6.05 0.00 -20.85
N ALA A 150 7.06 -0.65 -20.28
CA ALA A 150 6.89 -1.58 -19.18
C ALA A 150 6.28 -0.90 -17.93
N ILE A 151 6.72 0.32 -17.61
CA ILE A 151 6.15 1.13 -16.53
C ILE A 151 4.68 1.45 -16.80
N LEU A 152 4.35 1.90 -18.02
CA LEU A 152 2.99 2.24 -18.43
C LEU A 152 2.05 1.03 -18.38
N VAL A 153 2.50 -0.14 -18.90
CA VAL A 153 1.70 -1.39 -18.82
C VAL A 153 1.50 -1.83 -17.38
N THR A 154 2.51 -1.69 -16.52
CA THR A 154 2.39 -2.01 -15.09
C THR A 154 1.41 -1.05 -14.39
N SER A 155 1.42 0.23 -14.77
CA SER A 155 0.47 1.23 -14.25
C SER A 155 -0.96 0.92 -14.70
N LEU A 156 -1.14 0.55 -15.96
CA LEU A 156 -2.43 0.08 -16.49
C LEU A 156 -2.91 -1.20 -15.77
N ALA A 157 -2.01 -2.13 -15.47
CA ALA A 157 -2.35 -3.34 -14.71
C ALA A 157 -2.84 -2.99 -13.29
N SER A 158 -2.22 -2.02 -12.64
CA SER A 158 -2.65 -1.51 -11.33
C SER A 158 -4.03 -0.84 -11.41
N PHE A 159 -4.28 -0.06 -12.44
CA PHE A 159 -5.57 0.57 -12.73
C PHE A 159 -6.68 -0.47 -12.91
N LEU A 160 -6.53 -1.39 -13.87
CA LEU A 160 -7.52 -2.41 -14.19
C LEU A 160 -7.78 -3.36 -13.02
N SER A 161 -6.75 -3.71 -12.25
CA SER A 161 -6.89 -4.54 -11.05
C SER A 161 -7.69 -3.83 -9.95
N THR A 162 -7.52 -2.52 -9.80
CA THR A 162 -8.28 -1.70 -8.85
C THR A 162 -9.74 -1.59 -9.29
N LEU A 163 -10.01 -1.30 -10.56
CA LEU A 163 -11.36 -1.29 -11.13
C LEU A 163 -12.08 -2.64 -10.91
N SER A 164 -11.41 -3.74 -11.26
CA SER A 164 -12.02 -5.07 -11.12
C SER A 164 -12.30 -5.44 -9.66
N THR A 165 -11.50 -4.95 -8.72
CA THR A 165 -11.72 -5.15 -7.28
C THR A 165 -12.91 -4.33 -6.79
N GLY A 166 -12.99 -3.05 -7.19
CA GLY A 166 -14.05 -2.14 -6.76
C GLY A 166 -15.42 -2.47 -7.35
N LEU A 167 -15.45 -2.96 -8.60
CA LEU A 167 -16.69 -3.24 -9.33
C LEU A 167 -17.15 -4.70 -9.24
N SER A 168 -16.24 -5.61 -8.91
CA SER A 168 -16.51 -7.06 -8.84
C SER A 168 -17.31 -7.60 -10.02
N PRO A 169 -16.87 -7.39 -11.28
CA PRO A 169 -17.60 -7.84 -12.45
C PRO A 169 -17.67 -9.37 -12.48
N LEU A 170 -18.70 -9.91 -13.15
CA LEU A 170 -18.77 -11.34 -13.42
C LEU A 170 -17.56 -11.76 -14.28
N PRO A 171 -16.87 -12.85 -13.94
CA PRO A 171 -15.77 -13.34 -14.76
C PRO A 171 -16.25 -13.68 -16.18
N ASP A 172 -15.52 -13.27 -17.20
CA ASP A 172 -15.75 -13.65 -18.61
C ASP A 172 -15.29 -15.08 -18.91
N PHE A 173 -14.37 -15.59 -18.08
CA PHE A 173 -13.78 -16.91 -18.22
C PHE A 173 -13.71 -17.62 -16.87
N GLU A 174 -13.48 -18.93 -16.87
CA GLU A 174 -13.33 -19.69 -15.64
C GLU A 174 -12.23 -19.10 -14.74
N PRO A 175 -12.54 -18.76 -13.50
CA PRO A 175 -11.58 -18.23 -12.55
C PRO A 175 -10.43 -19.23 -12.31
N ARG A 176 -9.21 -18.73 -12.24
CA ARG A 176 -8.03 -19.52 -11.86
C ARG A 176 -7.80 -19.44 -10.37
N VAL A 177 -7.35 -20.55 -9.78
CA VAL A 177 -6.92 -20.54 -8.38
C VAL A 177 -5.60 -19.77 -8.30
N ILE A 178 -5.65 -18.58 -7.73
CA ILE A 178 -4.46 -17.80 -7.43
C ILE A 178 -3.94 -18.30 -6.09
N PRO A 179 -2.68 -18.77 -6.00
CA PRO A 179 -2.09 -19.09 -4.72
C PRO A 179 -2.09 -17.85 -3.82
N THR A 180 -2.48 -18.00 -2.56
CA THR A 180 -2.27 -16.94 -1.59
C THR A 180 -0.78 -16.62 -1.58
N SER A 181 -0.42 -15.41 -1.99
CA SER A 181 0.97 -15.03 -2.12
C SER A 181 1.64 -15.12 -0.74
N ASN A 182 2.58 -16.06 -0.59
CA ASN A 182 3.51 -16.08 0.52
C ASN A 182 4.57 -14.98 0.32
N HIS A 183 4.14 -13.75 0.01
CA HIS A 183 5.06 -12.64 0.00
C HIS A 183 5.49 -12.39 1.44
N THR A 184 6.58 -13.07 1.76
CA THR A 184 7.43 -12.73 2.89
C THR A 184 7.56 -11.21 2.96
N SER A 185 7.53 -10.67 4.17
CA SER A 185 7.74 -9.28 4.57
C SER A 185 8.58 -8.51 3.55
N PRO A 186 8.28 -7.23 3.29
CA PRO A 186 9.09 -6.42 2.38
C PRO A 186 10.58 -6.63 2.70
N PRO A 187 11.44 -6.70 1.69
CA PRO A 187 12.86 -6.83 1.93
C PRO A 187 13.28 -5.71 2.89
N LYS A 188 14.19 -5.99 3.80
CA LYS A 188 14.78 -5.01 4.74
C LYS A 188 15.59 -3.92 4.03
N ALA A 189 15.45 -3.79 2.70
CA ALA A 189 16.07 -2.75 1.91
C ALA A 189 15.50 -1.40 2.33
N ALA A 190 16.37 -0.42 2.49
CA ALA A 190 15.99 0.95 2.79
C ALA A 190 15.01 1.49 1.76
N TYR A 191 14.05 2.28 2.22
CA TYR A 191 13.20 3.09 1.36
C TYR A 191 14.07 4.02 0.53
N VAL A 192 14.16 3.78 -0.75
CA VAL A 192 14.80 4.66 -1.74
C VAL A 192 13.70 5.55 -2.31
N GLY A 193 13.14 6.43 -1.51
CA GLY A 193 12.24 7.46 -2.04
C GLY A 193 12.97 8.24 -3.12
N GLY A 194 12.39 8.35 -4.33
CA GLY A 194 12.98 8.91 -5.55
C GLY A 194 13.71 10.25 -5.35
N THR A 195 14.94 10.18 -4.90
CA THR A 195 15.78 11.34 -4.56
C THR A 195 16.78 11.69 -5.65
N GLY A 196 16.75 10.98 -6.79
CA GLY A 196 17.77 11.08 -7.82
C GLY A 196 17.33 11.69 -9.17
N GLY A 197 16.12 12.21 -9.29
CA GLY A 197 15.58 12.68 -10.58
C GLY A 197 15.07 11.52 -11.47
N PRO A 198 14.50 11.83 -12.65
CA PRO A 198 13.90 10.83 -13.50
C PRO A 198 14.91 9.75 -13.89
N TYR A 199 14.46 8.50 -13.90
CA TYR A 199 15.31 7.34 -14.25
C TYR A 199 15.57 7.25 -15.77
N LEU A 200 14.62 7.75 -16.57
CA LEU A 200 14.65 7.69 -18.03
C LEU A 200 15.03 9.06 -18.61
N ARG A 201 15.59 9.06 -19.81
CA ARG A 201 15.87 10.29 -20.55
C ARG A 201 14.57 10.81 -21.18
N ALA A 202 14.20 12.04 -20.85
CA ALA A 202 13.11 12.74 -21.50
C ALA A 202 13.56 13.33 -22.83
N VAL A 203 12.64 13.41 -23.81
CA VAL A 203 12.83 14.22 -25.04
C VAL A 203 12.36 15.64 -24.73
N GLU A 204 13.21 16.63 -24.97
CA GLU A 204 12.77 18.02 -24.84
C GLU A 204 11.67 18.33 -25.85
N ARG A 205 10.55 18.83 -25.37
CA ARG A 205 9.42 19.28 -26.16
C ARG A 205 8.99 20.67 -25.70
N SER A 206 8.65 21.53 -26.66
CA SER A 206 8.09 22.84 -26.32
C SER A 206 6.54 22.77 -26.35
N PRO A 207 5.86 23.68 -25.63
CA PRO A 207 4.38 23.75 -25.67
C PRO A 207 3.83 23.97 -27.09
N GLU A 208 4.59 24.63 -27.97
CA GLU A 208 4.17 24.86 -29.35
C GLU A 208 4.22 23.58 -30.21
N SER A 209 5.15 22.68 -29.87
CA SER A 209 5.32 21.40 -30.60
C SER A 209 4.56 20.24 -29.99
N PHE A 210 4.03 20.42 -28.77
CA PHE A 210 3.33 19.37 -28.03
C PHE A 210 2.13 19.96 -27.26
N PRO A 211 0.90 19.90 -27.85
CA PRO A 211 -0.30 20.50 -27.27
C PRO A 211 -0.60 20.16 -25.82
N PRO A 212 -0.38 18.93 -25.32
CA PRO A 212 -0.58 18.63 -23.89
C PRO A 212 0.18 19.56 -22.96
N PHE A 213 1.38 20.01 -23.32
CA PHE A 213 2.15 20.94 -22.50
C PHE A 213 1.53 22.34 -22.43
N ALA A 214 0.86 22.79 -23.50
CA ALA A 214 0.13 24.05 -23.50
C ALA A 214 -1.06 23.98 -22.52
N ILE A 215 -1.77 22.85 -22.48
CA ILE A 215 -2.88 22.64 -21.54
C ILE A 215 -2.39 22.65 -20.09
N PHE A 216 -1.26 22.01 -19.78
CA PHE A 216 -0.68 22.06 -18.43
C PHE A 216 -0.30 23.48 -18.01
N LEU A 217 0.33 24.26 -18.92
CA LEU A 217 0.69 25.65 -18.66
C LEU A 217 -0.56 26.54 -18.42
N GLU A 218 -1.61 26.34 -19.20
CA GLU A 218 -2.86 27.07 -19.02
C GLU A 218 -3.54 26.73 -17.69
N ARG A 219 -3.56 25.46 -17.32
CA ARG A 219 -4.32 24.94 -16.15
C ARG A 219 -3.57 25.08 -14.84
N PHE A 220 -2.25 24.85 -14.85
CA PHE A 220 -1.41 24.77 -13.64
C PHE A 220 -0.31 25.83 -13.59
N GLY A 221 -0.02 26.53 -14.70
CA GLY A 221 1.08 27.48 -14.81
C GLY A 221 2.47 26.85 -14.95
N PHE A 222 2.55 25.51 -14.98
CA PHE A 222 3.79 24.76 -15.19
C PHE A 222 3.48 23.41 -15.85
N ILE A 223 4.53 22.74 -16.35
CA ILE A 223 4.43 21.39 -16.92
C ILE A 223 4.93 20.42 -15.84
N PRO A 224 4.08 19.47 -15.34
CA PRO A 224 4.46 18.53 -14.31
C PRO A 224 5.69 17.68 -14.69
N ASN A 225 6.58 17.43 -13.74
CA ASN A 225 7.75 16.58 -13.93
C ASN A 225 7.36 15.16 -14.37
N LEU A 226 6.23 14.67 -13.88
CA LEU A 226 5.66 13.40 -14.30
C LEU A 226 5.38 13.38 -15.81
N SER A 227 4.77 14.44 -16.34
CA SER A 227 4.45 14.55 -17.78
C SER A 227 5.71 14.76 -18.63
N ARG A 228 6.72 15.51 -18.13
CA ARG A 228 8.02 15.66 -18.79
C ARG A 228 8.75 14.33 -18.96
N ALA A 229 8.65 13.46 -17.97
CA ALA A 229 9.33 12.16 -17.99
C ALA A 229 8.73 11.15 -18.97
N GLN A 230 7.53 11.42 -19.52
CA GLN A 230 6.82 10.54 -20.46
C GLN A 230 6.96 10.94 -21.94
N THR A 231 7.77 11.94 -22.26
CA THR A 231 7.88 12.51 -23.61
C THR A 231 8.43 11.57 -24.68
N LEU A 232 8.90 10.37 -24.31
CA LEU A 232 9.19 9.27 -25.24
C LEU A 232 7.93 8.62 -25.82
N ARG A 233 6.78 8.72 -25.13
CA ARG A 233 5.48 8.19 -25.56
C ARG A 233 4.41 9.30 -25.51
N PRO A 234 4.49 10.27 -26.45
CA PRO A 234 3.55 11.40 -26.49
C PRO A 234 2.10 10.97 -26.71
N ASP A 235 1.90 9.91 -27.47
CA ASP A 235 0.59 9.30 -27.74
C ASP A 235 -0.08 8.80 -26.45
N VAL A 236 0.68 8.21 -25.54
CA VAL A 236 0.16 7.74 -24.25
C VAL A 236 -0.17 8.94 -23.36
N LEU A 237 0.69 9.96 -23.32
CA LEU A 237 0.42 11.16 -22.50
C LEU A 237 -0.84 11.89 -22.97
N GLU A 238 -1.14 11.91 -24.29
CA GLU A 238 -2.38 12.46 -24.84
C GLU A 238 -3.60 11.66 -24.32
N ALA A 239 -3.56 10.33 -24.42
CA ALA A 239 -4.63 9.47 -23.91
C ALA A 239 -4.81 9.55 -22.38
N GLU A 240 -3.72 9.68 -21.64
CA GLU A 240 -3.78 9.94 -20.18
C GLU A 240 -4.53 11.24 -19.85
N MET A 241 -4.25 12.31 -20.60
CA MET A 241 -4.91 13.60 -20.37
C MET A 241 -6.41 13.54 -20.64
N GLU A 242 -6.84 12.78 -21.64
CA GLU A 242 -8.26 12.56 -21.91
C GLU A 242 -8.92 11.81 -20.75
N LEU A 243 -8.34 10.67 -20.33
CA LEU A 243 -8.83 9.93 -19.17
C LEU A 243 -8.87 10.80 -17.90
N PHE A 244 -7.82 11.62 -17.65
CA PHE A 244 -7.81 12.55 -16.50
C PHE A 244 -8.91 13.59 -16.61
N GLY A 245 -9.15 14.11 -17.81
CA GLY A 245 -10.24 15.04 -18.09
C GLY A 245 -11.61 14.44 -17.84
N ASP A 246 -11.78 13.17 -18.15
CA ASP A 246 -13.04 12.44 -17.98
C ASP A 246 -13.28 11.98 -16.55
N VAL A 247 -12.23 11.60 -15.81
CA VAL A 247 -12.34 11.16 -14.40
C VAL A 247 -12.33 12.34 -13.42
N LEU A 248 -11.55 13.40 -13.68
CA LEU A 248 -11.37 14.53 -12.77
C LEU A 248 -12.09 15.81 -13.21
N GLY A 249 -12.85 15.77 -14.28
CA GLY A 249 -13.51 16.94 -14.88
C GLY A 249 -14.67 17.51 -14.03
N PRO A 250 -15.19 18.71 -14.42
CA PRO A 250 -16.17 19.46 -13.60
C PRO A 250 -17.63 19.03 -13.78
N LYS A 251 -17.93 18.04 -14.58
CA LYS A 251 -19.33 17.59 -14.88
C LYS A 251 -19.71 16.31 -14.12
N ASP A 252 -18.99 16.00 -13.08
CA ASP A 252 -19.03 14.73 -12.42
C ASP A 252 -19.94 14.75 -11.20
N VAL A 253 -20.25 13.58 -10.69
CA VAL A 253 -21.16 13.33 -9.59
C VAL A 253 -20.49 13.71 -8.27
N LEU A 254 -19.20 13.38 -8.11
CA LEU A 254 -18.39 13.81 -6.97
C LEU A 254 -17.88 15.24 -7.14
N SER A 255 -17.85 15.99 -6.06
CA SER A 255 -17.20 17.30 -6.04
C SER A 255 -15.68 17.19 -6.26
N HIS A 256 -15.06 18.23 -6.82
CA HIS A 256 -13.61 18.30 -6.95
C HIS A 256 -12.88 18.07 -5.62
N LEU A 257 -13.43 18.63 -4.53
CA LEU A 257 -12.87 18.44 -3.20
C LEU A 257 -12.87 16.96 -2.78
N GLN A 258 -13.97 16.24 -3.01
CA GLN A 258 -14.02 14.80 -2.71
C GLN A 258 -13.02 14.00 -3.54
N LYS A 259 -12.89 14.32 -4.84
CA LYS A 259 -11.91 13.66 -5.71
C LYS A 259 -10.47 13.89 -5.23
N GLU A 260 -10.11 15.13 -4.90
CA GLU A 260 -8.77 15.44 -4.38
C GLU A 260 -8.50 14.77 -3.03
N CYS A 261 -9.50 14.68 -2.15
CA CYS A 261 -9.37 13.92 -0.91
C CYS A 261 -9.16 12.42 -1.17
N ILE A 262 -9.88 11.82 -2.15
CA ILE A 262 -9.67 10.41 -2.55
C ILE A 262 -8.25 10.22 -3.07
N LEU A 263 -7.78 11.09 -3.97
CA LEU A 263 -6.43 11.03 -4.53
C LEU A 263 -5.38 11.13 -3.42
N LEU A 264 -5.55 12.05 -2.47
CA LEU A 264 -4.65 12.23 -1.34
C LEU A 264 -4.57 11.00 -0.45
N VAL A 265 -5.73 10.46 -0.01
CA VAL A 265 -5.79 9.30 0.89
C VAL A 265 -5.23 8.05 0.20
N ALA A 266 -5.54 7.84 -1.09
CA ALA A 266 -5.01 6.73 -1.86
C ALA A 266 -3.49 6.86 -2.10
N ALA A 267 -2.97 8.07 -2.38
CA ALA A 267 -1.54 8.33 -2.51
C ALA A 267 -0.80 8.08 -1.18
N ALA A 268 -1.38 8.52 -0.07
CA ALA A 268 -0.86 8.29 1.26
C ALA A 268 -0.78 6.79 1.59
N THR A 269 -1.82 6.02 1.26
CA THR A 269 -1.87 4.56 1.41
C THR A 269 -0.77 3.86 0.62
N ASN A 270 -0.46 4.36 -0.58
CA ASN A 270 0.61 3.83 -1.45
C ASN A 270 2.01 4.33 -1.07
N LEU A 271 2.17 5.15 -0.05
CA LEU A 271 3.44 5.77 0.37
C LEU A 271 4.08 6.63 -0.73
N ASN A 272 3.27 7.21 -1.63
CA ASN A 272 3.75 8.05 -2.71
C ASN A 272 3.88 9.51 -2.26
N THR A 273 5.10 9.90 -1.95
CA THR A 273 5.40 11.25 -1.44
C THR A 273 5.21 12.35 -2.49
N TYR A 274 5.38 12.04 -3.77
CA TYR A 274 5.12 12.98 -4.88
C TYR A 274 3.65 13.34 -4.93
N CYS A 275 2.78 12.33 -5.10
CA CYS A 275 1.34 12.56 -5.21
C CYS A 275 0.74 13.16 -3.93
N VAL A 276 1.20 12.75 -2.74
CA VAL A 276 0.77 13.38 -1.48
C VAL A 276 1.08 14.86 -1.47
N ALA A 277 2.28 15.29 -1.92
CA ALA A 277 2.64 16.71 -1.97
C ALA A 277 1.73 17.50 -2.90
N ASP A 278 1.55 16.97 -4.09
CA ASP A 278 0.77 17.65 -5.12
C ASP A 278 -0.70 17.76 -4.72
N HIS A 279 -1.30 16.69 -4.17
CA HIS A 279 -2.70 16.73 -3.73
C HIS A 279 -2.91 17.58 -2.46
N CYS A 280 -1.96 17.62 -1.52
CA CYS A 280 -2.02 18.56 -0.39
C CYS A 280 -1.97 20.02 -0.88
N GLU A 281 -1.13 20.34 -1.86
CA GLU A 281 -1.07 21.69 -2.41
C GLU A 281 -2.33 22.01 -3.22
N MET A 282 -2.89 21.04 -3.96
CA MET A 282 -4.13 21.22 -4.68
C MET A 282 -5.30 21.51 -3.73
N LEU A 283 -5.45 20.76 -2.64
CA LEU A 283 -6.46 21.02 -1.61
C LEU A 283 -6.26 22.41 -0.97
N HIS A 284 -5.00 22.83 -0.80
CA HIS A 284 -4.71 24.19 -0.33
C HIS A 284 -5.16 25.27 -1.32
N ILE A 285 -4.91 25.09 -2.61
CA ILE A 285 -5.39 25.97 -3.68
C ILE A 285 -6.94 26.02 -3.70
N MET A 286 -7.59 24.91 -3.37
CA MET A 286 -9.06 24.82 -3.27
C MET A 286 -9.63 25.45 -1.98
N GLY A 287 -8.79 25.96 -1.10
CA GLY A 287 -9.18 26.75 0.07
C GLY A 287 -9.06 26.07 1.43
N LEU A 288 -8.57 24.84 1.50
CA LEU A 288 -8.22 24.20 2.78
C LEU A 288 -6.93 24.83 3.33
N SER A 289 -6.85 24.92 4.64
CA SER A 289 -5.56 25.21 5.28
C SER A 289 -4.59 24.05 5.03
N ARG A 290 -3.32 24.32 5.19
CA ARG A 290 -2.29 23.29 5.00
C ARG A 290 -2.39 22.21 6.07
N GLU A 291 -2.78 22.59 7.27
CA GLU A 291 -2.99 21.70 8.42
C GLU A 291 -4.19 20.77 8.17
N GLU A 292 -5.27 21.27 7.57
CA GLU A 292 -6.43 20.45 7.20
C GLU A 292 -6.08 19.43 6.12
N ALA A 293 -5.35 19.83 5.07
CA ALA A 293 -4.90 18.90 4.04
C ALA A 293 -3.94 17.83 4.62
N ASP A 294 -3.01 18.25 5.48
CA ASP A 294 -2.11 17.35 6.20
C ASP A 294 -2.91 16.37 7.08
N GLN A 295 -3.96 16.83 7.77
CA GLN A 295 -4.80 15.99 8.63
C GLN A 295 -5.58 14.94 7.82
N ILE A 296 -6.07 15.28 6.62
CA ILE A 296 -6.74 14.32 5.74
C ILE A 296 -5.78 13.20 5.32
N ALA A 297 -4.54 13.54 4.99
CA ALA A 297 -3.51 12.56 4.64
C ALA A 297 -3.11 11.67 5.82
N LEU A 298 -3.15 12.22 7.04
CA LEU A 298 -2.77 11.57 8.28
C LEU A 298 -3.85 10.60 8.79
N ASP A 299 -5.02 11.17 9.00
CA ASP A 299 -6.20 10.52 9.53
C ASP A 299 -7.42 11.36 9.15
N HIS A 300 -8.09 11.00 8.07
CA HIS A 300 -9.26 11.71 7.59
C HIS A 300 -10.45 11.64 8.57
N HIS A 301 -10.45 10.72 9.52
CA HIS A 301 -11.48 10.67 10.56
C HIS A 301 -11.38 11.84 11.55
N GLU A 302 -10.18 12.33 11.81
CA GLU A 302 -9.93 13.50 12.66
C GLU A 302 -10.05 14.84 11.89
N ALA A 303 -10.15 14.78 10.55
CA ALA A 303 -10.33 15.98 9.73
C ALA A 303 -11.76 16.53 9.84
N ASP A 304 -11.93 17.85 9.67
CA ASP A 304 -13.25 18.49 9.62
C ASP A 304 -13.93 18.27 8.27
N LEU A 305 -14.40 17.04 8.06
CA LEU A 305 -15.09 16.58 6.86
C LEU A 305 -16.48 16.03 7.20
N PRO A 306 -17.45 16.16 6.28
CA PRO A 306 -18.75 15.51 6.41
C PRO A 306 -18.61 14.00 6.63
N LYS A 307 -19.51 13.38 7.40
CA LYS A 307 -19.50 11.94 7.67
C LYS A 307 -19.56 11.11 6.40
N GLU A 308 -20.35 11.58 5.44
CA GLU A 308 -20.48 10.94 4.13
C GLU A 308 -19.14 10.94 3.38
N THR A 309 -18.42 12.06 3.41
CA THR A 309 -17.09 12.14 2.80
C THR A 309 -16.09 11.21 3.51
N LYS A 310 -16.14 11.11 4.84
CA LYS A 310 -15.28 10.18 5.60
C LYS A 310 -15.53 8.73 5.18
N ALA A 311 -16.80 8.31 5.07
CA ALA A 311 -17.15 6.97 4.59
C ALA A 311 -16.64 6.72 3.14
N LEU A 312 -16.72 7.72 2.28
CA LEU A 312 -16.18 7.65 0.93
C LEU A 312 -14.65 7.45 0.93
N LEU A 313 -13.95 8.14 1.83
CA LEU A 313 -12.49 8.01 1.97
C LEU A 313 -12.09 6.67 2.59
N ASP A 314 -12.88 6.10 3.50
CA ASP A 314 -12.68 4.75 4.02
C ASP A 314 -12.75 3.71 2.91
N PHE A 315 -13.76 3.81 2.05
CA PHE A 315 -13.90 2.95 0.89
C PHE A 315 -12.72 3.11 -0.08
N ALA A 316 -12.33 4.34 -0.41
CA ALA A 316 -11.20 4.62 -1.28
C ALA A 316 -9.87 4.09 -0.71
N LEU A 317 -9.64 4.28 0.61
CA LEU A 317 -8.47 3.75 1.31
C LEU A 317 -8.44 2.21 1.26
N LYS A 318 -9.59 1.57 1.53
CA LYS A 318 -9.74 0.13 1.46
C LYS A 318 -9.44 -0.39 0.05
N LEU A 319 -9.96 0.29 -0.98
CA LEU A 319 -9.76 -0.08 -2.38
C LEU A 319 -8.32 0.17 -2.86
N ALA A 320 -7.68 1.29 -2.48
CA ALA A 320 -6.30 1.59 -2.81
C ALA A 320 -5.32 0.63 -2.14
N GLY A 321 -5.67 0.18 -0.92
CA GLY A 321 -4.87 -0.75 -0.14
C GLY A 321 -4.99 -2.18 -0.65
N ARG A 322 -4.03 -2.65 -1.39
CA ARG A 322 -3.95 -3.94 -2.13
C ARG A 322 -4.21 -5.20 -1.29
N ARG A 323 -4.48 -5.09 0.01
CA ARG A 323 -4.69 -6.21 0.95
C ARG A 323 -6.14 -6.40 1.35
N PHE A 324 -7.03 -5.51 0.91
CA PHE A 324 -8.43 -5.51 1.31
C PHE A 324 -9.32 -6.05 0.20
N ARG A 325 -10.36 -6.77 0.59
CA ARG A 325 -11.44 -7.17 -0.31
C ARG A 325 -12.57 -6.17 -0.17
N ILE A 326 -13.05 -5.68 -1.29
CA ILE A 326 -14.32 -4.96 -1.36
C ILE A 326 -15.43 -6.01 -1.40
N GLY A 327 -16.46 -5.83 -0.58
CA GLY A 327 -17.66 -6.65 -0.52
C GLY A 327 -18.92 -5.84 -0.81
N SER A 328 -20.05 -6.52 -0.94
CA SER A 328 -21.36 -5.86 -1.07
C SER A 328 -21.67 -4.96 0.12
N GLU A 329 -21.18 -5.31 1.30
CA GLU A 329 -21.34 -4.51 2.53
C GLU A 329 -20.73 -3.11 2.42
N ASP A 330 -19.57 -2.98 1.75
CA ASP A 330 -18.93 -1.69 1.53
C ASP A 330 -19.76 -0.80 0.58
N ILE A 331 -20.40 -1.42 -0.40
CA ILE A 331 -21.31 -0.74 -1.34
C ILE A 331 -22.58 -0.31 -0.61
N ASP A 332 -23.18 -1.21 0.17
CA ASP A 332 -24.40 -0.95 0.96
C ASP A 332 -24.16 0.18 1.98
N GLU A 333 -22.96 0.26 2.58
CA GLU A 333 -22.56 1.34 3.49
C GLU A 333 -22.57 2.69 2.77
N LEU A 334 -21.96 2.79 1.58
CA LEU A 334 -21.97 4.03 0.81
C LEU A 334 -23.38 4.43 0.38
N ILE A 335 -24.21 3.47 -0.05
CA ILE A 335 -25.62 3.73 -0.36
C ILE A 335 -26.36 4.23 0.89
N GLY A 336 -26.07 3.65 2.06
CA GLY A 336 -26.63 4.08 3.36
C GLY A 336 -26.26 5.52 3.73
N HIS A 337 -25.11 6.02 3.25
CA HIS A 337 -24.68 7.41 3.36
C HIS A 337 -25.25 8.34 2.27
N GLY A 338 -26.09 7.82 1.36
CA GLY A 338 -26.79 8.60 0.34
C GLY A 338 -26.05 8.71 -1.00
N PHE A 339 -24.98 7.95 -1.20
CA PHE A 339 -24.28 7.87 -2.49
C PHE A 339 -25.06 7.00 -3.49
N THR A 340 -25.10 7.42 -4.75
CA THR A 340 -25.65 6.62 -5.85
C THR A 340 -24.60 5.69 -6.45
N GLU A 341 -25.03 4.78 -7.31
CA GLU A 341 -24.11 3.89 -8.04
C GLU A 341 -23.10 4.67 -8.90
N GLU A 342 -23.50 5.83 -9.46
CA GLU A 342 -22.59 6.71 -10.20
C GLU A 342 -21.50 7.29 -9.28
N HIS A 343 -21.84 7.72 -8.05
CA HIS A 343 -20.84 8.18 -7.09
C HIS A 343 -19.84 7.07 -6.73
N ILE A 344 -20.34 5.85 -6.56
CA ILE A 344 -19.51 4.69 -6.23
C ILE A 344 -18.58 4.36 -7.39
N LEU A 345 -19.11 4.32 -8.62
CA LEU A 345 -18.31 4.08 -9.83
C LEU A 345 -17.22 5.15 -10.00
N GLU A 346 -17.58 6.43 -9.80
CA GLU A 346 -16.60 7.52 -9.90
C GLU A 346 -15.54 7.43 -8.81
N THR A 347 -15.90 7.04 -7.57
CA THR A 347 -14.92 6.78 -6.51
C THR A 347 -13.96 5.66 -6.88
N VAL A 348 -14.46 4.58 -7.46
CA VAL A 348 -13.64 3.46 -7.96
C VAL A 348 -12.70 3.95 -9.07
N ALA A 349 -13.20 4.72 -10.03
CA ALA A 349 -12.42 5.25 -11.15
C ALA A 349 -11.31 6.22 -10.66
N VAL A 350 -11.63 7.15 -9.75
CA VAL A 350 -10.64 8.09 -9.16
C VAL A 350 -9.56 7.32 -8.37
N THR A 351 -9.96 6.31 -7.59
CA THR A 351 -9.00 5.48 -6.84
C THR A 351 -8.11 4.66 -7.77
N ALA A 352 -8.68 4.10 -8.84
CA ALA A 352 -7.92 3.36 -9.85
C ALA A 352 -6.94 4.27 -10.59
N LEU A 353 -7.38 5.48 -10.97
CA LEU A 353 -6.52 6.50 -11.59
C LEU A 353 -5.36 6.87 -10.65
N ASN A 354 -5.62 7.04 -9.36
CA ASN A 354 -4.54 7.28 -8.39
C ASN A 354 -3.53 6.13 -8.36
N ASN A 355 -3.97 4.87 -8.36
CA ASN A 355 -3.06 3.72 -8.39
C ASN A 355 -2.24 3.65 -9.68
N PHE A 356 -2.82 4.05 -10.82
CA PHE A 356 -2.10 4.24 -12.08
C PHE A 356 -0.99 5.28 -11.93
N LEU A 357 -1.34 6.49 -11.48
CA LEU A 357 -0.42 7.62 -11.31
C LEU A 357 0.70 7.31 -10.31
N ASN A 358 0.36 6.68 -9.19
CA ASN A 358 1.34 6.28 -8.19
C ASN A 358 2.37 5.29 -8.76
N THR A 359 1.90 4.29 -9.49
CA THR A 359 2.77 3.28 -10.12
C THR A 359 3.66 3.94 -11.17
N LEU A 360 3.09 4.79 -12.01
CA LEU A 360 3.78 5.53 -13.06
C LEU A 360 4.87 6.45 -12.49
N GLN A 361 4.51 7.27 -11.52
CA GLN A 361 5.43 8.23 -10.90
C GLN A 361 6.62 7.51 -10.23
N MET A 362 6.33 6.45 -9.48
CA MET A 362 7.38 5.69 -8.81
C MET A 362 8.28 4.94 -9.80
N GLY A 363 7.69 4.42 -10.89
CA GLY A 363 8.45 3.79 -11.98
C GLY A 363 9.38 4.75 -12.69
N LEU A 364 8.98 6.00 -12.84
CA LEU A 364 9.77 7.06 -13.48
C LEU A 364 10.78 7.73 -12.53
N GLY A 365 10.57 7.64 -11.22
CA GLY A 365 11.44 8.26 -10.21
C GLY A 365 11.45 9.79 -10.26
N THR A 366 10.34 10.41 -10.66
CA THR A 366 10.24 11.86 -10.78
C THR A 366 10.22 12.55 -9.42
N THR A 367 10.80 13.75 -9.34
CA THR A 367 10.76 14.57 -8.14
C THR A 367 9.50 15.40 -8.07
N PRO A 368 8.95 15.69 -6.87
CA PRO A 368 7.76 16.52 -6.71
C PRO A 368 7.92 17.91 -7.35
N ASP A 369 6.84 18.43 -7.94
CA ASP A 369 6.77 19.76 -8.54
C ASP A 369 6.68 20.86 -7.48
N VAL A 370 6.11 20.50 -6.33
CA VAL A 370 6.02 21.37 -5.16
C VAL A 370 7.01 20.95 -4.08
N LYS A 371 7.40 21.89 -3.22
CA LYS A 371 8.34 21.54 -2.14
C LYS A 371 7.74 20.47 -1.23
N PRO A 372 8.44 19.34 -1.03
CA PRO A 372 7.99 18.33 -0.10
C PRO A 372 7.79 18.97 1.28
N ARG A 373 6.63 18.73 1.87
CA ARG A 373 6.28 19.20 3.21
C ARG A 373 6.56 18.12 4.24
N HIS A 374 6.61 18.51 5.52
CA HIS A 374 6.86 17.62 6.65
C HIS A 374 5.82 16.51 6.87
N VAL A 375 4.69 16.54 6.15
CA VAL A 375 3.68 15.47 6.10
C VAL A 375 4.28 14.10 5.75
N TYR A 376 5.43 14.09 5.08
CA TYR A 376 6.15 12.87 4.68
C TYR A 376 6.74 12.04 5.82
N THR A 377 6.74 12.55 7.03
CA THR A 377 7.14 11.78 8.21
C THR A 377 6.10 10.75 8.64
N LEU A 378 4.98 10.72 7.94
CA LEU A 378 3.91 9.72 8.05
C LEU A 378 4.23 8.36 7.50
N LYS A 379 5.36 8.18 6.83
CA LYS A 379 5.82 6.86 6.37
C LYS A 379 5.72 5.76 7.42
N ASP A 380 5.79 6.15 8.70
CA ASP A 380 5.73 5.22 9.82
C ASP A 380 4.32 5.01 10.38
N ALA A 381 3.36 5.90 10.07
CA ALA A 381 1.98 5.79 10.53
C ALA A 381 1.06 5.02 9.56
N LEU A 382 1.31 5.14 8.26
CA LEU A 382 0.47 4.52 7.21
C LEU A 382 0.46 2.98 7.21
N PRO A 383 1.56 2.25 7.50
CA PRO A 383 1.48 0.81 7.70
C PRO A 383 0.53 0.40 8.83
N ALA A 384 0.38 1.25 9.85
CA ALA A 384 -0.53 0.99 10.96
C ALA A 384 -2.00 1.16 10.57
N LEU A 385 -2.33 2.12 9.70
CA LEU A 385 -3.68 2.30 9.16
C LEU A 385 -4.09 1.14 8.24
N ALA A 386 -3.15 0.63 7.44
CA ALA A 386 -3.38 -0.56 6.60
C ALA A 386 -3.61 -1.86 7.41
N GLU A 387 -3.21 -1.88 8.69
CA GLU A 387 -3.40 -3.02 9.59
C GLU A 387 -4.68 -2.92 10.45
N GLU A 388 -5.36 -1.78 10.48
CA GLU A 388 -6.58 -1.59 11.29
C GLU A 388 -7.81 -2.33 10.75
N TYR A 389 -7.78 -2.79 9.50
CA TYR A 389 -8.83 -3.63 8.91
C TYR A 389 -8.26 -5.01 8.55
N PRO A 390 -8.15 -5.94 9.50
CA PRO A 390 -7.85 -7.32 9.14
C PRO A 390 -9.03 -7.81 8.29
N ALA A 391 -8.72 -8.27 7.07
CA ALA A 391 -9.70 -9.02 6.30
C ALA A 391 -10.26 -10.14 7.20
N GLU A 392 -11.54 -10.12 7.51
CA GLU A 392 -12.28 -11.26 8.06
C GLU A 392 -12.35 -12.36 7.00
N GLY A 393 -11.22 -13.00 6.81
CA GLY A 393 -11.12 -14.24 6.08
C GLY A 393 -10.34 -15.16 6.97
N THR A 394 -10.92 -16.28 7.35
CA THR A 394 -10.33 -17.37 8.11
C THR A 394 -8.83 -17.49 7.81
N GLN A 395 -8.00 -16.81 8.61
CA GLN A 395 -6.57 -17.07 8.62
C GLN A 395 -6.43 -18.51 9.10
N ILE A 396 -6.03 -19.39 8.18
CA ILE A 396 -5.64 -20.74 8.57
C ILE A 396 -4.43 -20.53 9.50
N ASP A 397 -4.64 -20.77 10.80
CA ASP A 397 -3.58 -20.68 11.78
C ASP A 397 -2.52 -21.73 11.41
N PRO A 398 -1.28 -21.34 11.07
CA PRO A 398 -0.24 -22.28 10.71
C PRO A 398 0.07 -23.26 11.85
N ASP A 399 -0.33 -22.93 13.06
CA ASP A 399 -0.14 -23.75 14.26
C ASP A 399 -1.38 -24.58 14.61
N ALA A 400 -2.49 -24.46 13.88
CA ALA A 400 -3.76 -25.14 14.20
C ALA A 400 -3.60 -26.65 14.37
N SER A 401 -2.77 -27.29 13.52
CA SER A 401 -2.50 -28.73 13.62
C SER A 401 -1.73 -29.10 14.89
N LEU A 402 -0.74 -28.29 15.28
CA LEU A 402 0.03 -28.48 16.52
C LEU A 402 -0.86 -28.24 17.74
N VAL A 403 -1.63 -27.16 17.71
CA VAL A 403 -2.59 -26.83 18.79
C VAL A 403 -3.57 -27.99 19.01
N ALA A 404 -4.17 -28.54 17.96
CA ALA A 404 -5.09 -29.66 18.05
C ALA A 404 -4.43 -30.91 18.66
N LYS A 405 -3.16 -31.19 18.32
CA LYS A 405 -2.39 -32.28 18.93
C LYS A 405 -2.16 -32.03 20.41
N VAL A 406 -1.76 -30.81 20.80
CA VAL A 406 -1.58 -30.47 22.23
C VAL A 406 -2.89 -30.60 23.00
N GLN A 407 -4.00 -30.15 22.44
CA GLN A 407 -5.32 -30.31 23.04
C GLN A 407 -5.72 -31.78 23.19
N ALA A 408 -5.19 -32.67 22.35
CA ALA A 408 -5.34 -34.13 22.45
C ALA A 408 -4.34 -34.78 23.42
N GLY A 409 -3.43 -34.02 24.05
CA GLY A 409 -2.49 -34.50 25.05
C GLY A 409 -1.07 -34.75 24.53
N ASP A 410 -0.74 -34.35 23.31
CA ASP A 410 0.61 -34.50 22.72
C ASP A 410 1.57 -33.41 23.25
N LEU A 411 2.51 -33.81 24.10
CA LEU A 411 3.50 -32.92 24.70
C LEU A 411 4.61 -32.51 23.73
N GLU A 412 4.97 -33.37 22.76
CA GLU A 412 5.99 -33.05 21.76
C GLU A 412 5.50 -31.94 20.83
N ALA A 413 4.20 -31.93 20.52
CA ALA A 413 3.59 -30.84 19.76
C ALA A 413 3.63 -29.50 20.51
N PHE A 414 3.56 -29.50 21.86
CA PHE A 414 3.72 -28.27 22.64
C PHE A 414 5.18 -27.78 22.64
N GLU A 415 6.14 -28.69 22.74
CA GLU A 415 7.56 -28.34 22.63
C GLU A 415 7.88 -27.67 21.29
N GLU A 416 7.32 -28.18 20.19
CA GLU A 416 7.44 -27.55 18.86
C GLU A 416 6.85 -26.15 18.84
N LEU A 417 5.70 -25.92 19.46
CA LEU A 417 5.12 -24.58 19.61
C LEU A 417 6.02 -23.64 20.45
N VAL A 418 6.63 -24.15 21.51
CA VAL A 418 7.58 -23.38 22.33
C VAL A 418 8.79 -22.98 21.48
N ILE A 419 9.41 -23.92 20.77
CA ILE A 419 10.57 -23.65 19.92
C ILE A 419 10.21 -22.58 18.86
N ARG A 420 9.09 -22.74 18.20
CA ARG A 420 8.63 -21.85 17.10
C ARG A 420 8.39 -20.41 17.56
N HIS A 421 7.84 -20.21 18.76
CA HIS A 421 7.44 -18.91 19.25
C HIS A 421 8.40 -18.30 20.29
N SER A 422 9.36 -19.06 20.81
CA SER A 422 10.27 -18.62 21.88
C SER A 422 10.96 -17.31 21.59
N ARG A 423 11.52 -17.14 20.40
CA ARG A 423 12.28 -15.94 20.02
C ARG A 423 11.40 -14.69 19.96
N ARG A 424 10.16 -14.83 19.51
CA ARG A 424 9.19 -13.73 19.42
C ARG A 424 8.71 -13.33 20.81
N VAL A 425 8.28 -14.29 21.62
CA VAL A 425 7.82 -14.07 22.99
C VAL A 425 8.91 -13.43 23.84
N HIS A 426 10.14 -13.96 23.80
CA HIS A 426 11.26 -13.40 24.56
C HIS A 426 11.54 -11.94 24.18
N ARG A 427 11.55 -11.61 22.87
CA ARG A 427 11.77 -10.25 22.38
C ARG A 427 10.69 -9.29 22.88
N THR A 428 9.42 -9.69 22.82
CA THR A 428 8.28 -8.91 23.32
C THR A 428 8.43 -8.64 24.80
N LEU A 429 8.72 -9.67 25.58
CA LEU A 429 8.88 -9.55 27.03
C LEU A 429 10.05 -8.62 27.41
N VAL A 430 11.22 -8.77 26.77
CA VAL A 430 12.37 -7.85 26.98
C VAL A 430 11.97 -6.41 26.63
N GLY A 431 11.30 -6.22 25.50
CA GLY A 431 10.84 -4.89 25.06
C GLY A 431 9.86 -4.24 26.05
N ILE A 432 8.95 -5.01 26.66
CA ILE A 432 7.97 -4.50 27.63
C ILE A 432 8.59 -4.28 29.01
N VAL A 433 9.25 -5.29 29.57
CA VAL A 433 9.76 -5.28 30.96
C VAL A 433 10.99 -4.40 31.09
N GLY A 434 11.85 -4.39 30.09
CA GLY A 434 13.07 -3.58 30.09
C GLY A 434 14.23 -4.17 30.88
N ASN A 435 14.12 -5.41 31.35
CA ASN A 435 15.14 -6.13 32.09
C ASN A 435 15.18 -7.59 31.61
N VAL A 436 16.34 -8.08 31.20
CA VAL A 436 16.51 -9.41 30.60
C VAL A 436 16.18 -10.53 31.60
N GLN A 437 16.58 -10.39 32.89
CA GLN A 437 16.33 -11.41 33.89
C GLN A 437 14.83 -11.57 34.18
N GLU A 438 14.13 -10.45 34.37
CA GLU A 438 12.69 -10.46 34.60
C GLU A 438 11.90 -10.90 33.36
N ALA A 439 12.39 -10.56 32.18
CA ALA A 439 11.82 -11.06 30.93
C ALA A 439 11.94 -12.58 30.82
N GLN A 440 13.00 -13.18 31.40
CA GLN A 440 13.19 -14.62 31.46
C GLN A 440 12.19 -15.30 32.39
N ASP A 441 11.93 -14.69 33.56
CA ASP A 441 10.91 -15.19 34.49
C ASP A 441 9.51 -15.08 33.87
N ALA A 442 9.20 -13.93 33.24
CA ALA A 442 7.95 -13.71 32.51
C ALA A 442 7.80 -14.66 31.30
N PHE A 443 8.90 -15.05 30.66
CA PHE A 443 8.92 -16.02 29.57
C PHE A 443 8.47 -17.41 30.05
N GLN A 444 9.05 -17.90 31.11
CA GLN A 444 8.66 -19.18 31.69
C GLN A 444 7.20 -19.19 32.11
N GLU A 445 6.77 -18.15 32.82
CA GLU A 445 5.38 -17.99 33.25
C GLU A 445 4.39 -17.90 32.09
N THR A 446 4.79 -17.26 30.99
CA THR A 446 3.99 -17.17 29.75
C THR A 446 3.70 -18.54 29.17
N PHE A 447 4.73 -19.38 28.99
CA PHE A 447 4.54 -20.72 28.43
C PHE A 447 3.85 -21.69 29.39
N LEU A 448 4.06 -21.54 30.70
CA LEU A 448 3.30 -22.29 31.72
C LEU A 448 1.80 -21.95 31.66
N LYS A 449 1.45 -20.67 31.55
CA LYS A 449 0.08 -20.23 31.36
C LYS A 449 -0.49 -20.72 30.01
N ALA A 450 0.29 -20.60 28.93
CA ALA A 450 -0.13 -21.09 27.61
C ALA A 450 -0.44 -22.59 27.65
N PHE A 451 0.42 -23.40 28.24
CA PHE A 451 0.19 -24.83 28.40
C PHE A 451 -1.07 -25.14 29.22
N ARG A 452 -1.26 -24.41 30.33
CA ARG A 452 -2.43 -24.59 31.22
C ARG A 452 -3.74 -24.24 30.52
N TYR A 453 -3.74 -23.22 29.66
CA TYR A 453 -4.96 -22.68 29.04
C TYR A 453 -5.17 -23.07 27.58
N ILE A 454 -4.26 -23.80 26.94
CA ILE A 454 -4.37 -24.18 25.53
C ILE A 454 -5.63 -25.04 25.26
N GLY A 455 -6.08 -25.81 26.24
CA GLY A 455 -7.33 -26.57 26.16
C GLY A 455 -8.59 -25.72 25.97
N SER A 456 -8.53 -24.44 26.37
CA SER A 456 -9.62 -23.46 26.19
C SER A 456 -9.43 -22.55 24.99
N PHE A 457 -8.38 -22.74 24.20
CA PHE A 457 -8.15 -21.97 22.98
C PHE A 457 -9.11 -22.42 21.87
N GLU A 458 -10.02 -21.54 21.49
CA GLU A 458 -11.10 -21.82 20.54
C GLU A 458 -10.76 -21.50 19.08
N GLY A 459 -9.54 -21.04 18.76
CA GLY A 459 -9.13 -20.71 17.40
C GLY A 459 -9.76 -19.43 16.82
N ARG A 460 -10.32 -18.53 17.67
CA ARG A 460 -10.87 -17.23 17.23
C ARG A 460 -9.78 -16.27 16.75
N SER A 461 -8.53 -16.55 17.05
CA SER A 461 -7.33 -15.85 16.55
C SER A 461 -6.24 -16.88 16.28
N THR A 462 -5.11 -16.47 15.67
CA THR A 462 -3.98 -17.38 15.56
C THR A 462 -3.36 -17.67 16.92
N PHE A 463 -2.81 -18.89 17.09
CA PHE A 463 -2.11 -19.28 18.32
C PHE A 463 -1.02 -18.29 18.71
N SER A 464 -0.26 -17.79 17.72
CA SER A 464 0.78 -16.78 17.93
C SER A 464 0.24 -15.49 18.58
N ARG A 465 -0.93 -14.99 18.16
CA ARG A 465 -1.58 -13.80 18.74
C ARG A 465 -2.09 -14.07 20.15
N TRP A 466 -2.73 -15.21 20.36
CA TRP A 466 -3.20 -15.62 21.67
C TRP A 466 -2.05 -15.76 22.66
N LEU A 467 -0.93 -16.36 22.25
CA LEU A 467 0.27 -16.50 23.07
C LEU A 467 0.88 -15.14 23.43
N LEU A 468 0.94 -14.20 22.45
CA LEU A 468 1.43 -12.85 22.71
C LEU A 468 0.54 -12.07 23.68
N SER A 469 -0.77 -12.29 23.67
CA SER A 469 -1.66 -11.68 24.67
C SER A 469 -1.35 -12.17 26.09
N ILE A 470 -1.05 -13.47 26.25
CA ILE A 470 -0.60 -14.03 27.54
C ILE A 470 0.74 -13.41 27.96
N ALA A 471 1.70 -13.32 27.03
CA ALA A 471 3.01 -12.73 27.28
C ALA A 471 2.90 -11.26 27.73
N THR A 472 2.09 -10.47 27.02
CA THR A 472 1.85 -9.06 27.35
C THR A 472 1.24 -8.90 28.73
N ASN A 473 0.20 -9.67 29.05
CA ASN A 473 -0.45 -9.62 30.35
C ASN A 473 0.52 -10.04 31.48
N THR A 474 1.36 -11.03 31.24
CA THR A 474 2.38 -11.48 32.22
C THR A 474 3.43 -10.39 32.44
N ALA A 475 3.92 -9.75 31.35
CA ALA A 475 4.86 -8.63 31.45
C ALA A 475 4.27 -7.42 32.19
N LEU A 476 3.02 -7.07 31.91
CA LEU A 476 2.32 -5.96 32.59
C LEU A 476 2.10 -6.23 34.06
N GLN A 477 1.79 -7.48 34.40
CA GLN A 477 1.68 -7.88 35.81
C GLN A 477 3.02 -7.71 36.54
N SER A 478 4.13 -8.18 35.94
CA SER A 478 5.48 -8.00 36.51
C SER A 478 5.83 -6.52 36.71
N LEU A 479 5.47 -5.65 35.72
CA LEU A 479 5.69 -4.21 35.87
C LEU A 479 4.86 -3.57 37.01
N ARG A 480 3.60 -3.99 37.19
CA ARG A 480 2.72 -3.50 38.28
C ARG A 480 3.23 -3.90 39.68
N GLU A 481 3.79 -5.09 39.80
CA GLU A 481 4.35 -5.59 41.05
C GLU A 481 5.64 -4.85 41.47
N ARG A 482 6.35 -4.26 40.51
CA ARG A 482 7.65 -3.60 40.69
C ARG A 482 7.55 -2.17 41.20
N LYS A 483 6.51 -1.44 40.83
CA LYS A 483 6.24 -0.06 41.23
C LYS A 483 4.79 0.08 41.64
N PRO A 484 4.47 0.41 42.89
CA PRO A 484 3.19 1.01 43.23
C PRO A 484 3.14 2.38 42.54
N LEU A 485 2.35 2.49 41.48
CA LEU A 485 1.79 3.71 40.92
C LEU A 485 2.73 4.79 40.36
N GLU A 486 3.15 4.59 39.12
CA GLU A 486 2.74 5.56 38.09
C GLU A 486 1.55 4.89 37.41
N SER A 487 0.35 5.40 37.63
CA SER A 487 -0.91 4.82 37.16
C SER A 487 -0.87 4.71 35.64
N PHE A 488 -1.02 3.49 35.10
CA PHE A 488 -1.31 3.30 33.65
C PHE A 488 -2.65 3.95 33.30
N ASP A 489 -3.46 4.30 34.30
CA ASP A 489 -4.82 4.82 34.22
C ASP A 489 -4.93 6.34 34.36
N GLU A 490 -3.82 7.07 34.59
CA GLU A 490 -3.87 8.53 34.53
C GLU A 490 -4.23 8.95 33.11
N GLU A 491 -5.43 9.50 32.96
CA GLU A 491 -5.81 10.30 31.81
C GLU A 491 -4.69 11.30 31.55
N ASP A 492 -4.21 11.32 30.35
CA ASP A 492 -3.08 12.13 29.91
C ASP A 492 -3.51 13.60 29.84
N HIS A 493 -3.75 14.20 31.01
CA HIS A 493 -4.05 15.63 31.16
C HIS A 493 -2.77 16.40 30.85
N GLY A 494 -2.54 16.61 29.53
CA GLY A 494 -1.92 17.80 29.01
C GLY A 494 -0.64 18.32 29.67
N GLU A 495 0.42 17.55 29.86
CA GLU A 495 1.72 18.16 29.66
C GLU A 495 1.92 18.27 28.14
N GLU A 496 1.81 19.51 27.64
CA GLU A 496 2.11 19.85 26.24
C GLU A 496 3.52 19.37 25.92
N PHE A 497 3.62 18.18 25.35
CA PHE A 497 4.85 17.74 24.71
C PHE A 497 4.99 18.55 23.43
N HIS A 498 5.69 19.68 23.54
CA HIS A 498 6.13 20.43 22.37
C HIS A 498 7.37 19.71 21.79
N PRO A 499 7.26 19.02 20.65
CA PRO A 499 8.44 18.51 19.99
C PRO A 499 9.34 19.70 19.68
N ARG A 500 10.52 19.77 20.32
CA ARG A 500 11.55 20.73 19.94
C ARG A 500 11.80 20.53 18.45
N LEU A 501 11.80 21.63 17.70
CA LEU A 501 11.98 21.72 16.25
C LEU A 501 12.76 20.51 15.70
N VAL A 502 12.06 19.64 15.00
CA VAL A 502 12.61 18.42 14.46
C VAL A 502 13.58 18.80 13.35
N ARG A 503 14.88 18.75 13.64
CA ARG A 503 15.91 18.92 12.61
C ARG A 503 15.79 17.79 11.60
N ALA A 504 15.82 18.12 10.32
CA ALA A 504 15.91 17.14 9.24
C ALA A 504 17.14 16.24 9.49
N TRP A 505 17.00 14.95 9.29
CA TRP A 505 18.11 14.02 9.30
C TRP A 505 18.94 14.29 8.04
N GLY A 506 20.21 14.71 8.23
CA GLY A 506 21.03 15.19 7.13
C GLY A 506 21.70 14.10 6.30
N ASP A 507 21.92 12.90 6.88
CA ASP A 507 22.64 11.80 6.23
C ASP A 507 21.88 10.48 6.38
N ASN A 508 22.02 9.59 5.38
CA ASN A 508 21.42 8.27 5.40
C ASN A 508 22.05 7.43 6.53
N PRO A 509 21.25 6.93 7.52
CA PRO A 509 21.74 6.11 8.62
C PRO A 509 22.52 4.86 8.16
N GLU A 510 22.22 4.35 6.96
CA GLU A 510 22.87 3.17 6.41
C GLU A 510 24.34 3.41 6.03
N GLN A 511 24.70 4.65 5.72
CA GLN A 511 26.08 5.03 5.40
C GLN A 511 26.93 5.26 6.65
N LEU A 512 26.31 5.49 7.81
CA LEU A 512 27.00 5.86 9.04
C LEU A 512 27.19 4.68 10.02
N TYR A 513 26.31 3.67 9.97
CA TYR A 513 26.28 2.59 10.94
C TYR A 513 26.02 1.24 10.27
N SER A 514 26.68 0.19 10.76
CA SER A 514 26.36 -1.19 10.38
C SER A 514 24.95 -1.59 10.85
N GLU A 515 24.39 -2.65 10.27
CA GLU A 515 23.05 -3.15 10.67
C GLU A 515 22.98 -3.49 12.17
N ALA A 516 24.04 -4.04 12.72
CA ALA A 516 24.13 -4.37 14.14
C ALA A 516 24.12 -3.12 15.02
N GLU A 517 24.87 -2.08 14.65
CA GLU A 517 24.95 -0.82 15.39
C GLU A 517 23.60 -0.06 15.34
N ARG A 518 22.93 -0.05 14.19
CA ARG A 518 21.58 0.54 14.06
C ARG A 518 20.58 -0.14 14.94
N ARG A 519 20.60 -1.47 14.97
CA ARG A 519 19.72 -2.26 15.81
C ARG A 519 19.94 -1.96 17.28
N GLU A 520 21.18 -1.92 17.73
CA GLU A 520 21.53 -1.59 19.11
C GLU A 520 21.13 -0.17 19.49
N LEU A 521 21.26 0.81 18.57
CA LEU A 521 20.81 2.18 18.76
C LEU A 521 19.28 2.26 18.96
N VAL A 522 18.52 1.58 18.11
CA VAL A 522 17.06 1.54 18.20
C VAL A 522 16.62 0.84 19.47
N GLU A 523 17.19 -0.33 19.80
CA GLU A 523 16.88 -1.07 21.01
C GLU A 523 17.15 -0.20 22.28
N ARG A 524 18.28 0.47 22.33
CA ARG A 524 18.60 1.39 23.44
C ARG A 524 17.64 2.59 23.52
N ALA A 525 17.22 3.13 22.38
CA ALA A 525 16.28 4.25 22.35
C ALA A 525 14.88 3.81 22.80
N VAL A 526 14.41 2.64 22.37
CA VAL A 526 13.14 2.04 22.82
C VAL A 526 13.15 1.80 24.34
N MET A 527 14.26 1.29 24.86
CA MET A 527 14.40 1.02 26.29
C MET A 527 14.38 2.27 27.17
N ARG A 528 14.71 3.45 26.61
CA ARG A 528 14.65 4.74 27.32
C ARG A 528 13.25 5.35 27.38
N LEU A 529 12.30 4.85 26.58
CA LEU A 529 10.93 5.35 26.61
C LEU A 529 10.27 5.03 27.97
N PRO A 530 9.44 5.94 28.51
CA PRO A 530 8.57 5.63 29.64
C PRO A 530 7.72 4.39 29.34
N SER A 531 7.50 3.54 30.36
CA SER A 531 6.86 2.23 30.18
C SER A 531 5.50 2.31 29.50
N LYS A 532 4.67 3.32 29.82
CA LYS A 532 3.34 3.53 29.21
C LYS A 532 3.38 3.75 27.69
N TYR A 533 4.45 4.34 27.15
CA TYR A 533 4.65 4.57 25.73
C TYR A 533 5.39 3.40 25.09
N ARG A 534 6.40 2.86 25.77
CA ARG A 534 7.20 1.74 25.29
C ARG A 534 6.36 0.49 25.02
N VAL A 535 5.45 0.15 25.95
CA VAL A 535 4.57 -1.02 25.81
C VAL A 535 3.72 -0.92 24.54
N VAL A 536 3.11 0.24 24.30
CA VAL A 536 2.29 0.45 23.10
C VAL A 536 3.15 0.36 21.84
N LEU A 537 4.35 0.95 21.83
CA LEU A 537 5.27 0.87 20.69
C LEU A 537 5.71 -0.57 20.40
N VAL A 538 6.04 -1.34 21.43
CA VAL A 538 6.46 -2.75 21.27
C VAL A 538 5.32 -3.58 20.68
N LEU A 539 4.11 -3.46 21.21
CA LEU A 539 2.96 -4.21 20.71
C LEU A 539 2.61 -3.85 19.28
N ARG A 540 2.59 -2.55 18.97
CA ARG A 540 2.12 -2.06 17.67
C ARG A 540 3.19 -2.15 16.57
N ASP A 541 4.40 -1.66 16.84
CA ASP A 541 5.43 -1.47 15.81
C ASP A 541 6.43 -2.63 15.74
N ILE A 542 6.67 -3.33 16.85
CA ILE A 542 7.60 -4.46 16.88
C ILE A 542 6.87 -5.79 16.69
N ASP A 543 5.76 -6.00 17.41
CA ASP A 543 5.02 -7.27 17.39
C ASP A 543 3.82 -7.26 16.45
N GLN A 544 3.47 -6.08 15.89
CA GLN A 544 2.41 -5.93 14.90
C GLN A 544 1.03 -6.43 15.40
N VAL A 545 0.75 -6.20 16.68
CA VAL A 545 -0.57 -6.45 17.27
C VAL A 545 -1.53 -5.34 16.85
N SER A 546 -2.76 -5.62 16.46
CA SER A 546 -3.73 -4.59 16.05
C SER A 546 -4.03 -3.59 17.18
N THR A 547 -4.49 -2.38 16.84
CA THR A 547 -4.82 -1.35 17.85
C THR A 547 -5.91 -1.82 18.79
N GLY A 548 -6.93 -2.52 18.27
CA GLY A 548 -8.01 -3.09 19.07
C GLY A 548 -7.50 -4.16 20.06
N GLU A 549 -6.65 -5.09 19.59
CA GLU A 549 -6.04 -6.11 20.44
C GLU A 549 -5.10 -5.50 21.47
N ALA A 550 -4.29 -4.49 21.09
CA ALA A 550 -3.44 -3.77 22.03
C ALA A 550 -4.28 -3.01 23.06
N ALA A 551 -5.39 -2.38 22.67
CA ALA A 551 -6.33 -1.73 23.56
C ALA A 551 -6.94 -2.72 24.55
N ALA A 552 -7.41 -3.87 24.08
CA ALA A 552 -7.94 -4.94 24.91
C ALA A 552 -6.88 -5.52 25.87
N ALA A 553 -5.66 -5.79 25.39
CA ALA A 553 -4.57 -6.32 26.20
C ALA A 553 -4.10 -5.34 27.28
N LEU A 554 -4.13 -4.04 26.99
CA LEU A 554 -3.71 -2.98 27.91
C LEU A 554 -4.85 -2.48 28.80
N ASN A 555 -6.10 -2.89 28.53
CA ASN A 555 -7.32 -2.37 29.15
C ASN A 555 -7.41 -0.84 29.00
N LEU A 556 -7.18 -0.33 27.78
CA LEU A 556 -7.21 1.07 27.41
C LEU A 556 -8.23 1.31 26.30
N GLU A 557 -8.71 2.54 26.18
CA GLU A 557 -9.47 2.98 25.01
C GLU A 557 -8.57 3.00 23.76
N ILE A 558 -9.14 2.72 22.59
CA ILE A 558 -8.44 2.71 21.31
C ILE A 558 -7.76 4.07 21.05
N THR A 559 -8.44 5.16 21.36
CA THR A 559 -7.94 6.54 21.27
C THR A 559 -6.70 6.76 22.13
N THR A 560 -6.69 6.21 23.36
CA THR A 560 -5.54 6.27 24.26
C THR A 560 -4.35 5.48 23.72
N VAL A 561 -4.58 4.32 23.11
CA VAL A 561 -3.51 3.54 22.46
C VAL A 561 -2.92 4.32 21.30
N LYS A 562 -3.77 4.93 20.44
CA LYS A 562 -3.33 5.76 19.31
C LYS A 562 -2.48 6.95 19.77
N SER A 563 -2.95 7.70 20.76
CA SER A 563 -2.23 8.88 21.27
C SER A 563 -0.89 8.49 21.94
N ARG A 564 -0.88 7.40 22.72
CA ARG A 564 0.36 6.89 23.33
C ARG A 564 1.35 6.39 22.28
N LEU A 565 0.89 5.73 21.23
CA LEU A 565 1.74 5.29 20.13
C LEU A 565 2.38 6.47 19.40
N LEU A 566 1.60 7.49 19.07
CA LEU A 566 2.11 8.71 18.46
C LEU A 566 3.21 9.36 19.32
N ARG A 567 2.95 9.54 20.61
CA ARG A 567 3.95 10.10 21.53
C ARG A 567 5.19 9.20 21.67
N ALA A 568 5.02 7.88 21.71
CA ALA A 568 6.13 6.94 21.73
C ALA A 568 7.05 7.09 20.52
N ARG A 569 6.45 7.21 19.32
CA ARG A 569 7.19 7.40 18.06
C ARG A 569 7.94 8.74 18.05
N LEU A 570 7.31 9.82 18.51
CA LEU A 570 7.95 11.13 18.60
C LEU A 570 9.14 11.13 19.57
N MET A 571 8.99 10.53 20.74
CA MET A 571 10.07 10.37 21.71
C MET A 571 11.20 9.50 21.18
N LEU A 572 10.88 8.40 20.49
CA LEU A 572 11.87 7.54 19.85
C LEU A 572 12.67 8.31 18.80
N ARG A 573 11.98 9.10 17.98
CA ARG A 573 12.62 9.95 16.97
C ARG A 573 13.54 10.98 17.61
N GLU A 574 13.12 11.65 18.67
CA GLU A 574 13.96 12.62 19.39
C GLU A 574 15.19 11.94 19.99
N ALA A 575 15.05 10.74 20.55
CA ALA A 575 16.15 9.96 21.10
C ALA A 575 17.18 9.53 20.05
N LEU A 576 16.72 9.27 18.81
CA LEU A 576 17.56 8.85 17.69
C LEU A 576 18.17 10.04 16.92
N ALA A 577 17.56 11.22 16.97
CA ALA A 577 17.99 12.40 16.23
C ALA A 577 19.47 12.79 16.40
N PRO A 578 20.09 12.72 17.62
CA PRO A 578 21.52 13.03 17.79
C PRO A 578 22.46 12.08 17.05
N HIS A 579 22.02 10.85 16.77
CA HIS A 579 22.81 9.83 16.08
C HIS A 579 22.74 9.98 14.57
N PHE A 580 21.76 10.72 14.05
CA PHE A 580 21.51 10.94 12.63
C PHE A 580 21.58 12.43 12.22
N ALA A 581 21.91 13.33 13.16
CA ALA A 581 22.20 14.73 12.85
C ALA A 581 23.65 14.86 12.37
N THR A 582 23.79 15.37 11.19
CA THR A 582 24.91 15.53 10.29
C THR A 582 26.30 15.61 10.90
N SER A 583 27.26 14.94 10.25
CA SER A 583 28.74 15.03 10.33
C SER A 583 29.36 16.42 10.29
N ALA A 584 28.62 17.51 10.10
CA ALA A 584 29.15 18.87 10.01
C ALA A 584 29.96 19.33 11.26
N LYS A 585 29.86 18.59 12.36
CA LYS A 585 30.66 18.84 13.58
C LYS A 585 31.86 17.91 13.76
N ARG A 586 32.08 16.92 12.89
CA ARG A 586 33.25 16.03 12.96
C ARG A 586 34.41 16.44 12.04
N MET A 587 34.17 17.34 11.10
CA MET A 587 35.22 17.94 10.26
C MET A 587 35.47 19.38 10.69
N GLY A 588 36.02 19.63 11.86
CA GLY A 588 36.42 20.92 12.38
C GLY A 588 36.67 22.03 11.32
N LEU A 589 35.60 22.63 10.81
CA LEU A 589 35.55 23.88 10.06
C LEU A 589 34.42 24.72 10.64
#